data_5519649bee76370ab1d748bc74a90570
#
_entry.id   5519649bee76370ab1d748bc74a90570
#
_cell.length_a   1.000
_cell.length_b   1.000
_cell.length_c   1.000
_cell.angle_alpha   90.00
_cell.angle_beta   90.00
_cell.angle_gamma   90.00
#
_symmetry.space_group_name_H-M   'P 1'
#
loop_
_entity.id
_entity.type
_entity.pdbx_description
1 polymer ?
#
loop_
_entity_poly.entity_id
_entity_poly.type
_entity_poly.pdbx_seq_one_letter_code
_entity_poly.pdbx_strand_id
1 'polypeptide(L)'
;MNKPLRFALNRMVAPRLSLPDFIDLALALKTDAIEIRNDLKGVEIEDGMPPARVRELCEERGIKVLSINALYPFDVWNEERRAQAVRLADYARECGAEGLVMCPLNDRADPRSEAERAAGLRTALSELAPILRAFGIYGFIEPLGFEECSLRHKRTAVDAIEAVGGLDVFRLVHDTFHHHLAGEQAFFPELTGLVHISGVEDAQAPLATIRDGHRVLVGEADILGNARQIEALLAGGYEGYLSFEPFAESVHELADIRQALGASMSHLQSSQA
;
A
#
# COMPACT_ATOMS: atom_id res chain seq x y z
N MET A 1 -10.74 -6.50 26.26
CA MET A 1 -9.79 -5.40 25.94
C MET A 1 -9.42 -5.58 24.48
N ASN A 2 -9.72 -4.59 23.66
CA ASN A 2 -9.35 -4.64 22.25
C ASN A 2 -7.82 -4.67 22.11
N LYS A 3 -7.30 -5.48 21.20
CA LYS A 3 -5.87 -5.54 20.88
C LYS A 3 -5.42 -4.17 20.33
N PRO A 4 -4.28 -3.63 20.74
CA PRO A 4 -3.81 -2.36 20.20
C PRO A 4 -3.58 -2.47 18.69
N LEU A 5 -3.95 -1.44 17.93
CA LEU A 5 -3.70 -1.35 16.50
C LEU A 5 -2.19 -1.33 16.23
N ARG A 6 -1.76 -2.02 15.19
CA ARG A 6 -0.37 -2.01 14.73
C ARG A 6 -0.24 -1.06 13.56
N PHE A 7 0.47 0.04 13.78
CA PHE A 7 0.68 1.04 12.75
C PHE A 7 2.02 0.86 12.04
N ALA A 8 2.06 1.28 10.79
CA ALA A 8 3.27 1.45 9.99
C ALA A 8 3.24 2.80 9.26
N LEU A 9 4.37 3.21 8.72
CA LEU A 9 4.49 4.43 7.94
C LEU A 9 4.91 4.09 6.51
N ASN A 10 4.09 4.45 5.53
CA ASN A 10 4.52 4.50 4.15
C ASN A 10 5.40 5.74 3.95
N ARG A 11 6.44 5.62 3.14
CA ARG A 11 7.38 6.71 2.83
C ARG A 11 6.69 8.00 2.37
N MET A 12 5.45 7.87 1.87
CA MET A 12 4.62 8.99 1.43
C MET A 12 4.25 9.97 2.55
N VAL A 13 4.23 9.55 3.83
CA VAL A 13 3.90 10.49 4.93
C VAL A 13 4.93 11.61 5.10
N ALA A 14 6.19 11.34 4.73
CA ALA A 14 7.29 12.29 4.89
C ALA A 14 8.33 12.10 3.76
N PRO A 15 7.97 12.42 2.50
CA PRO A 15 8.76 12.08 1.32
C PRO A 15 10.10 12.82 1.24
N ARG A 16 10.29 13.88 2.02
CA ARG A 16 11.51 14.71 2.01
C ARG A 16 12.55 14.30 3.07
N LEU A 17 12.21 13.44 4.03
CA LEU A 17 13.14 12.98 5.06
C LEU A 17 14.18 12.03 4.44
N SER A 18 15.39 11.99 5.00
CA SER A 18 16.31 10.88 4.74
C SER A 18 15.78 9.56 5.31
N LEU A 19 16.26 8.40 4.85
CA LEU A 19 15.84 7.12 5.43
C LEU A 19 16.14 7.02 6.94
N PRO A 20 17.31 7.44 7.45
CA PRO A 20 17.55 7.48 8.90
C PRO A 20 16.55 8.35 9.65
N ASP A 21 16.25 9.57 9.17
CA ASP A 21 15.30 10.47 9.82
C ASP A 21 13.86 9.90 9.76
N PHE A 22 13.51 9.21 8.69
CA PHE A 22 12.22 8.53 8.55
C PHE A 22 12.07 7.37 9.53
N ILE A 23 13.13 6.58 9.71
CA ILE A 23 13.20 5.54 10.74
C ILE A 23 13.06 6.15 12.14
N ASP A 24 13.76 7.25 12.42
CA ASP A 24 13.67 7.96 13.71
C ASP A 24 12.25 8.50 13.98
N LEU A 25 11.53 8.96 12.91
CA LEU A 25 10.13 9.33 13.01
C LEU A 25 9.25 8.12 13.41
N ALA A 26 9.45 6.96 12.77
CA ALA A 26 8.71 5.73 13.08
C ALA A 26 8.93 5.31 14.55
N LEU A 27 10.17 5.31 15.00
CA LEU A 27 10.53 4.97 16.39
C LEU A 27 9.93 5.96 17.41
N ALA A 28 9.94 7.26 17.10
CA ALA A 28 9.33 8.29 17.95
C ALA A 28 7.81 8.11 18.10
N LEU A 29 7.16 7.48 17.11
CA LEU A 29 5.75 7.11 17.11
C LEU A 29 5.50 5.69 17.67
N LYS A 30 6.56 4.99 18.09
CA LYS A 30 6.51 3.61 18.57
C LYS A 30 5.96 2.63 17.53
N THR A 31 6.22 2.89 16.26
CA THR A 31 5.98 1.94 15.17
C THR A 31 7.25 1.16 14.87
N ASP A 32 7.11 -0.11 14.53
CA ASP A 32 8.22 -1.02 14.24
C ASP A 32 8.28 -1.45 12.77
N ALA A 33 7.53 -0.74 11.90
CA ALA A 33 7.44 -1.08 10.49
C ALA A 33 7.28 0.14 9.59
N ILE A 34 7.90 0.06 8.42
CA ILE A 34 7.82 1.07 7.36
C ILE A 34 7.59 0.42 6.00
N GLU A 35 7.17 1.23 5.04
CA GLU A 35 7.23 0.91 3.62
C GLU A 35 8.13 1.92 2.90
N ILE A 36 8.95 1.44 1.97
CA ILE A 36 9.79 2.26 1.11
C ILE A 36 9.19 2.40 -0.29
N ARG A 37 9.70 3.35 -1.09
CA ARG A 37 9.12 3.66 -2.42
C ARG A 37 10.19 3.77 -3.49
N ASN A 38 9.83 3.38 -4.73
CA ASN A 38 10.67 3.50 -5.92
C ASN A 38 10.17 4.58 -6.89
N ASP A 39 9.24 5.41 -6.46
CA ASP A 39 8.63 6.49 -7.27
C ASP A 39 8.85 7.88 -6.68
N LEU A 40 9.60 7.98 -5.59
CA LEU A 40 9.99 9.24 -4.96
C LEU A 40 11.44 9.58 -5.30
N LYS A 41 11.67 10.73 -5.92
CA LYS A 41 13.00 11.20 -6.28
C LYS A 41 13.84 11.53 -5.05
N GLY A 42 15.11 11.12 -5.06
CA GLY A 42 16.09 11.47 -4.04
C GLY A 42 15.94 10.71 -2.72
N VAL A 43 15.17 9.63 -2.71
CA VAL A 43 15.06 8.70 -1.59
C VAL A 43 15.57 7.31 -1.99
N GLU A 44 15.63 6.38 -1.03
CA GLU A 44 16.09 5.00 -1.22
C GLU A 44 15.48 4.37 -2.50
N ILE A 45 16.25 3.58 -3.20
CA ILE A 45 16.03 3.00 -4.53
C ILE A 45 16.31 4.02 -5.64
N GLU A 46 15.61 5.15 -5.71
CA GLU A 46 15.77 6.18 -6.75
C GLU A 46 17.06 7.00 -6.60
N ASP A 47 17.61 7.12 -5.39
CA ASP A 47 18.91 7.72 -5.13
C ASP A 47 20.09 6.74 -5.34
N GLY A 48 19.80 5.48 -5.65
CA GLY A 48 20.77 4.40 -5.83
C GLY A 48 21.30 3.81 -4.52
N MET A 49 20.59 4.00 -3.39
CA MET A 49 20.98 3.40 -2.12
C MET A 49 21.01 1.87 -2.24
N PRO A 50 22.13 1.21 -1.90
CA PRO A 50 22.22 -0.25 -1.94
C PRO A 50 21.21 -0.90 -0.99
N PRO A 51 20.52 -1.99 -1.39
CA PRO A 51 19.54 -2.67 -0.54
C PRO A 51 20.12 -3.16 0.79
N ALA A 52 21.38 -3.59 0.81
CA ALA A 52 22.08 -3.98 2.02
C ALA A 52 22.19 -2.81 3.04
N ARG A 53 22.31 -1.56 2.55
CA ARG A 53 22.33 -0.38 3.43
C ARG A 53 20.96 -0.09 4.03
N VAL A 54 19.88 -0.27 3.26
CA VAL A 54 18.51 -0.18 3.78
C VAL A 54 18.30 -1.20 4.88
N ARG A 55 18.68 -2.46 4.63
CA ARG A 55 18.60 -3.54 5.61
C ARG A 55 19.34 -3.19 6.90
N GLU A 56 20.60 -2.81 6.80
CA GLU A 56 21.45 -2.44 7.95
C GLU A 56 20.77 -1.35 8.80
N LEU A 57 20.35 -0.25 8.18
CA LEU A 57 19.70 0.87 8.87
C LEU A 57 18.40 0.47 9.60
N CYS A 58 17.63 -0.43 9.01
CA CYS A 58 16.39 -0.91 9.58
C CYS A 58 16.64 -1.93 10.70
N GLU A 59 17.51 -2.93 10.47
CA GLU A 59 17.81 -3.99 11.45
C GLU A 59 18.48 -3.43 12.71
N GLU A 60 19.41 -2.48 12.59
CA GLU A 60 20.05 -1.80 13.73
C GLU A 60 19.05 -1.14 14.68
N ARG A 61 17.89 -0.74 14.16
CA ARG A 61 16.83 -0.04 14.89
C ARG A 61 15.58 -0.88 15.15
N GLY A 62 15.60 -2.16 14.76
CA GLY A 62 14.47 -3.06 14.93
C GLY A 62 13.23 -2.70 14.09
N ILE A 63 13.44 -2.03 12.95
CA ILE A 63 12.38 -1.65 12.00
C ILE A 63 12.25 -2.71 10.91
N LYS A 64 11.03 -3.11 10.59
CA LYS A 64 10.69 -3.97 9.47
C LYS A 64 10.41 -3.15 8.23
N VAL A 65 10.82 -3.62 7.07
CA VAL A 65 10.37 -3.12 5.77
C VAL A 65 9.24 -4.03 5.29
N LEU A 66 8.00 -3.50 5.24
CA LEU A 66 6.84 -4.30 4.82
C LEU A 66 6.80 -4.46 3.31
N SER A 67 7.06 -3.39 2.59
CA SER A 67 6.92 -3.40 1.13
C SER A 67 7.81 -2.39 0.43
N ILE A 68 7.90 -2.58 -0.90
CA ILE A 68 8.32 -1.55 -1.85
C ILE A 68 7.09 -1.13 -2.67
N ASN A 69 6.80 0.16 -2.70
CA ASN A 69 5.74 0.78 -3.51
C ASN A 69 6.35 1.48 -4.73
N ALA A 70 6.09 1.07 -6.00
CA ALA A 70 5.29 -0.09 -6.38
C ALA A 70 5.77 -0.64 -7.73
N LEU A 71 5.37 -1.86 -8.05
CA LEU A 71 5.42 -2.34 -9.44
C LEU A 71 4.20 -1.79 -10.19
N TYR A 72 4.40 -0.82 -11.08
CA TYR A 72 3.34 -0.13 -11.82
C TYR A 72 3.66 0.00 -13.32
N PRO A 73 2.68 -0.17 -14.20
CA PRO A 73 1.44 -0.92 -14.01
C PRO A 73 1.70 -2.43 -14.15
N PHE A 74 1.41 -3.20 -13.10
CA PHE A 74 1.78 -4.62 -13.09
C PHE A 74 0.95 -5.47 -14.07
N ASP A 75 -0.29 -5.08 -14.35
CA ASP A 75 -1.25 -5.80 -15.21
C ASP A 75 -1.11 -5.51 -16.72
N VAL A 76 -0.12 -4.70 -17.10
CA VAL A 76 0.33 -4.50 -18.47
C VAL A 76 1.65 -5.24 -18.66
N TRP A 77 1.54 -6.58 -18.82
CA TRP A 77 2.71 -7.45 -18.82
C TRP A 77 3.45 -7.44 -20.16
N ASN A 78 4.77 -7.25 -20.07
CA ASN A 78 5.72 -7.29 -21.19
C ASN A 78 7.14 -7.51 -20.64
N GLU A 79 8.15 -7.60 -21.53
CA GLU A 79 9.54 -7.83 -21.12
C GLU A 79 10.12 -6.72 -20.25
N GLU A 80 9.72 -5.47 -20.46
CA GLU A 80 10.14 -4.35 -19.61
C GLU A 80 9.58 -4.50 -18.19
N ARG A 81 8.29 -4.85 -18.09
CA ARG A 81 7.62 -5.07 -16.80
C ARG A 81 8.21 -6.27 -16.07
N ARG A 82 8.52 -7.33 -16.82
CA ARG A 82 9.23 -8.50 -16.29
C ARG A 82 10.60 -8.13 -15.72
N ALA A 83 11.38 -7.37 -16.46
CA ALA A 83 12.69 -6.93 -16.01
C ALA A 83 12.60 -6.01 -14.77
N GLN A 84 11.59 -5.13 -14.71
CA GLN A 84 11.34 -4.29 -13.54
C GLN A 84 10.95 -5.15 -12.34
N ALA A 85 10.05 -6.12 -12.50
CA ALA A 85 9.62 -7.02 -11.43
C ALA A 85 10.80 -7.80 -10.84
N VAL A 86 11.69 -8.34 -11.68
CA VAL A 86 12.90 -9.05 -11.23
C VAL A 86 13.82 -8.12 -10.43
N ARG A 87 14.10 -6.91 -10.94
CA ARG A 87 14.96 -5.95 -10.23
C ARG A 87 14.39 -5.54 -8.87
N LEU A 88 13.08 -5.26 -8.81
CA LEU A 88 12.42 -4.88 -7.55
C LEU A 88 12.35 -6.06 -6.56
N ALA A 89 12.08 -7.28 -7.06
CA ALA A 89 12.07 -8.47 -6.22
C ALA A 89 13.45 -8.79 -5.63
N ASP A 90 14.52 -8.60 -6.41
CA ASP A 90 15.89 -8.77 -5.93
C ASP A 90 16.23 -7.72 -4.86
N TYR A 91 15.89 -6.45 -5.13
CA TYR A 91 16.08 -5.37 -4.15
C TYR A 91 15.29 -5.63 -2.85
N ALA A 92 14.01 -6.05 -2.97
CA ALA A 92 13.15 -6.38 -1.83
C ALA A 92 13.74 -7.49 -0.97
N ARG A 93 14.16 -8.60 -1.58
CA ARG A 93 14.84 -9.70 -0.88
C ARG A 93 16.09 -9.22 -0.16
N GLU A 94 16.93 -8.41 -0.82
CA GLU A 94 18.19 -7.95 -0.26
C GLU A 94 18.00 -6.91 0.85
N CYS A 95 17.03 -6.02 0.75
CA CYS A 95 16.74 -5.05 1.82
C CYS A 95 15.88 -5.65 2.95
N GLY A 96 15.36 -6.87 2.79
CA GLY A 96 14.54 -7.56 3.81
C GLY A 96 13.08 -7.15 3.79
N ALA A 97 12.57 -6.58 2.68
CA ALA A 97 11.15 -6.27 2.52
C ALA A 97 10.32 -7.57 2.38
N GLU A 98 9.12 -7.58 2.98
CA GLU A 98 8.22 -8.73 2.92
C GLU A 98 7.60 -8.92 1.51
N GLY A 99 7.47 -7.83 0.73
CA GLY A 99 6.89 -7.92 -0.60
C GLY A 99 6.94 -6.65 -1.44
N LEU A 100 6.26 -6.72 -2.59
CA LEU A 100 6.06 -5.61 -3.51
C LEU A 100 4.58 -5.23 -3.56
N VAL A 101 4.25 -3.96 -3.39
CA VAL A 101 2.94 -3.46 -3.77
C VAL A 101 2.85 -3.42 -5.28
N MET A 102 1.74 -3.91 -5.82
CA MET A 102 1.49 -4.03 -7.25
C MET A 102 0.24 -3.24 -7.61
N CYS A 103 0.43 -2.11 -8.28
CA CYS A 103 -0.65 -1.22 -8.70
C CYS A 103 -1.00 -1.47 -10.17
N PRO A 104 -2.28 -1.62 -10.52
CA PRO A 104 -2.75 -1.79 -11.89
C PRO A 104 -2.73 -0.47 -12.67
N LEU A 105 -2.87 -0.55 -14.00
CA LEU A 105 -2.96 0.64 -14.84
C LEU A 105 -4.16 1.50 -14.45
N ASN A 106 -3.88 2.74 -14.12
CA ASN A 106 -4.88 3.77 -13.83
C ASN A 106 -4.81 4.87 -14.90
N ASP A 107 -5.41 4.59 -16.06
CA ASP A 107 -5.38 5.49 -17.20
C ASP A 107 -6.72 5.47 -17.94
N ARG A 108 -7.36 6.64 -18.03
CA ARG A 108 -8.63 6.82 -18.77
C ARG A 108 -8.46 6.54 -20.27
N ALA A 109 -7.27 6.67 -20.81
CA ALA A 109 -6.97 6.40 -22.21
C ALA A 109 -6.65 4.92 -22.51
N ASP A 110 -6.73 4.03 -21.51
CA ASP A 110 -6.50 2.59 -21.73
C ASP A 110 -7.47 2.03 -22.78
N PRO A 111 -6.98 1.62 -23.97
CA PRO A 111 -7.85 1.17 -25.05
C PRO A 111 -8.35 -0.27 -24.85
N ARG A 112 -7.85 -1.00 -23.85
CA ARG A 112 -8.20 -2.40 -23.61
C ARG A 112 -9.66 -2.52 -23.18
N SER A 113 -10.37 -3.46 -23.76
CA SER A 113 -11.68 -3.90 -23.29
C SER A 113 -11.58 -4.57 -21.91
N GLU A 114 -12.69 -4.69 -21.21
CA GLU A 114 -12.76 -5.39 -19.93
C GLU A 114 -12.23 -6.83 -20.01
N ALA A 115 -12.54 -7.56 -21.09
CA ALA A 115 -12.03 -8.91 -21.32
C ALA A 115 -10.50 -8.94 -21.51
N GLU A 116 -9.94 -7.95 -22.20
CA GLU A 116 -8.48 -7.82 -22.38
C GLU A 116 -7.79 -7.43 -21.07
N ARG A 117 -8.37 -6.56 -20.26
CA ARG A 117 -7.87 -6.22 -18.92
C ARG A 117 -7.86 -7.46 -18.01
N ALA A 118 -8.94 -8.23 -18.01
CA ALA A 118 -9.04 -9.47 -17.21
C ALA A 118 -8.03 -10.54 -17.70
N ALA A 119 -7.81 -10.67 -19.01
CA ALA A 119 -6.80 -11.57 -19.57
C ALA A 119 -5.38 -11.10 -19.22
N GLY A 120 -5.09 -9.81 -19.35
CA GLY A 120 -3.82 -9.19 -18.97
C GLY A 120 -3.48 -9.40 -17.49
N LEU A 121 -4.44 -9.20 -16.61
CA LEU A 121 -4.29 -9.46 -15.17
C LEU A 121 -3.88 -10.92 -14.91
N ARG A 122 -4.59 -11.90 -15.47
CA ARG A 122 -4.23 -13.31 -15.30
C ARG A 122 -2.85 -13.65 -15.86
N THR A 123 -2.50 -13.10 -17.03
CA THR A 123 -1.17 -13.26 -17.62
C THR A 123 -0.10 -12.71 -16.69
N ALA A 124 -0.26 -11.48 -16.20
CA ALA A 124 0.68 -10.85 -15.29
C ALA A 124 0.87 -11.66 -13.99
N LEU A 125 -0.22 -12.12 -13.37
CA LEU A 125 -0.14 -12.93 -12.15
C LEU A 125 0.55 -14.28 -12.40
N SER A 126 0.27 -14.94 -13.53
CA SER A 126 0.92 -16.22 -13.88
C SER A 126 2.43 -16.07 -14.06
N GLU A 127 2.88 -14.95 -14.63
CA GLU A 127 4.29 -14.65 -14.86
C GLU A 127 5.01 -14.13 -13.59
N LEU A 128 4.30 -13.37 -12.75
CA LEU A 128 4.84 -12.83 -11.51
C LEU A 128 5.00 -13.90 -10.42
N ALA A 129 4.06 -14.85 -10.30
CA ALA A 129 4.09 -15.86 -9.26
C ALA A 129 5.42 -16.62 -9.17
N PRO A 130 6.01 -17.17 -10.25
CA PRO A 130 7.30 -17.84 -10.18
C PRO A 130 8.45 -16.89 -9.82
N ILE A 131 8.40 -15.62 -10.23
CA ILE A 131 9.41 -14.62 -9.86
C ILE A 131 9.35 -14.39 -8.34
N LEU A 132 8.20 -14.04 -7.80
CA LEU A 132 8.04 -13.76 -6.37
C LEU A 132 8.39 -14.95 -5.48
N ARG A 133 8.00 -16.18 -5.90
CA ARG A 133 8.39 -17.42 -5.20
C ARG A 133 9.90 -17.63 -5.20
N ALA A 134 10.58 -17.36 -6.32
CA ALA A 134 12.04 -17.51 -6.43
C ALA A 134 12.79 -16.55 -5.50
N PHE A 135 12.25 -15.36 -5.27
CA PHE A 135 12.82 -14.37 -4.34
C PHE A 135 12.30 -14.52 -2.89
N GLY A 136 11.27 -15.34 -2.66
CA GLY A 136 10.71 -15.60 -1.33
C GLY A 136 9.97 -14.40 -0.74
N ILE A 137 9.32 -13.59 -1.58
CA ILE A 137 8.57 -12.39 -1.18
C ILE A 137 7.11 -12.47 -1.66
N TYR A 138 6.23 -11.66 -1.05
CA TYR A 138 4.83 -11.55 -1.45
C TYR A 138 4.62 -10.50 -2.55
N GLY A 139 3.59 -10.71 -3.37
CA GLY A 139 2.98 -9.67 -4.19
C GLY A 139 1.72 -9.15 -3.50
N PHE A 140 1.73 -7.89 -3.11
CA PHE A 140 0.59 -7.20 -2.49
C PHE A 140 -0.20 -6.48 -3.58
N ILE A 141 -1.31 -7.06 -4.04
CA ILE A 141 -2.13 -6.49 -5.12
C ILE A 141 -3.03 -5.40 -4.53
N GLU A 142 -2.91 -4.20 -5.07
CA GLU A 142 -3.69 -3.04 -4.68
C GLU A 142 -4.68 -2.64 -5.77
N PRO A 143 -5.94 -3.07 -5.71
CA PRO A 143 -6.97 -2.53 -6.59
C PRO A 143 -7.21 -1.05 -6.33
N LEU A 144 -7.12 -0.22 -7.37
CA LEU A 144 -7.35 1.22 -7.24
C LEU A 144 -8.82 1.56 -7.54
N GLY A 145 -9.48 2.25 -6.63
CA GLY A 145 -10.92 2.50 -6.68
C GLY A 145 -11.43 3.44 -7.76
N PHE A 146 -10.55 4.04 -8.56
CA PHE A 146 -10.91 4.96 -9.64
C PHE A 146 -11.69 4.28 -10.76
N GLU A 147 -12.59 5.03 -11.41
CA GLU A 147 -13.43 4.49 -12.51
C GLU A 147 -12.62 4.07 -13.72
N GLU A 148 -11.51 4.76 -13.99
CA GLU A 148 -10.59 4.48 -15.09
C GLU A 148 -9.64 3.32 -14.84
N CYS A 149 -9.53 2.84 -13.60
CA CYS A 149 -8.56 1.79 -13.24
C CYS A 149 -8.88 0.45 -13.89
N SER A 150 -7.86 -0.22 -14.39
CA SER A 150 -7.98 -1.56 -15.01
C SER A 150 -8.33 -2.68 -14.04
N LEU A 151 -8.03 -2.51 -12.74
CA LEU A 151 -8.39 -3.41 -11.65
C LEU A 151 -8.96 -2.60 -10.48
N ARG A 152 -10.27 -2.43 -10.46
CA ARG A 152 -10.97 -1.56 -9.51
C ARG A 152 -11.41 -2.25 -8.23
N HIS A 153 -11.74 -3.53 -8.30
CA HIS A 153 -12.38 -4.26 -7.21
C HIS A 153 -11.52 -5.41 -6.71
N LYS A 154 -11.46 -5.59 -5.39
CA LYS A 154 -10.75 -6.71 -4.74
C LYS A 154 -11.33 -8.07 -5.15
N ARG A 155 -12.65 -8.20 -5.35
CA ARG A 155 -13.24 -9.45 -5.84
C ARG A 155 -12.60 -9.89 -7.15
N THR A 156 -12.40 -8.97 -8.10
CA THR A 156 -11.75 -9.28 -9.38
C THR A 156 -10.31 -9.74 -9.18
N ALA A 157 -9.58 -9.12 -8.22
CA ALA A 157 -8.23 -9.56 -7.88
C ALA A 157 -8.22 -10.97 -7.28
N VAL A 158 -9.12 -11.25 -6.33
CA VAL A 158 -9.25 -12.58 -5.70
C VAL A 158 -9.54 -13.66 -6.72
N ASP A 159 -10.53 -13.45 -7.58
CA ASP A 159 -10.90 -14.41 -8.63
C ASP A 159 -9.73 -14.69 -9.58
N ALA A 160 -8.93 -13.66 -9.90
CA ALA A 160 -7.74 -13.83 -10.73
C ALA A 160 -6.59 -14.57 -10.01
N ILE A 161 -6.35 -14.28 -8.71
CA ILE A 161 -5.37 -14.99 -7.88
C ILE A 161 -5.72 -16.48 -7.79
N GLU A 162 -6.98 -16.79 -7.51
CA GLU A 162 -7.47 -18.17 -7.43
C GLU A 162 -7.31 -18.90 -8.78
N ALA A 163 -7.68 -18.23 -9.89
CA ALA A 163 -7.58 -18.81 -11.23
C ALA A 163 -6.14 -19.18 -11.64
N VAL A 164 -5.13 -18.49 -11.11
CA VAL A 164 -3.72 -18.80 -11.39
C VAL A 164 -3.05 -19.67 -10.31
N GLY A 165 -3.80 -20.08 -9.28
CA GLY A 165 -3.26 -20.85 -8.16
C GLY A 165 -2.21 -20.07 -7.35
N GLY A 166 -2.41 -18.77 -7.16
CA GLY A 166 -1.45 -17.84 -6.56
C GLY A 166 -1.67 -17.51 -5.08
N LEU A 167 -2.57 -18.21 -4.37
CA LEU A 167 -2.91 -17.94 -2.96
C LEU A 167 -1.74 -18.08 -1.98
N ASP A 168 -0.66 -18.76 -2.37
CA ASP A 168 0.55 -18.90 -1.55
C ASP A 168 1.45 -17.65 -1.61
N VAL A 169 1.39 -16.88 -2.70
CA VAL A 169 2.35 -15.80 -2.98
C VAL A 169 1.70 -14.42 -3.12
N PHE A 170 0.42 -14.33 -3.44
CA PHE A 170 -0.29 -13.06 -3.54
C PHE A 170 -1.15 -12.79 -2.30
N ARG A 171 -1.22 -11.52 -1.94
CA ARG A 171 -2.12 -10.97 -0.93
C ARG A 171 -2.74 -9.69 -1.47
N LEU A 172 -3.79 -9.22 -0.84
CA LEU A 172 -4.40 -7.93 -1.15
C LEU A 172 -3.76 -6.81 -0.31
N VAL A 173 -3.65 -5.64 -0.89
CA VAL A 173 -3.71 -4.39 -0.13
C VAL A 173 -5.17 -4.00 0.02
N HIS A 174 -5.60 -3.76 1.25
CA HIS A 174 -6.83 -3.05 1.50
C HIS A 174 -6.49 -1.58 1.75
N ASP A 175 -6.61 -0.74 0.73
CA ASP A 175 -6.52 0.70 0.89
C ASP A 175 -7.91 1.27 1.19
N THR A 176 -8.06 1.97 2.31
CA THR A 176 -9.35 2.51 2.77
C THR A 176 -9.92 3.56 1.83
N PHE A 177 -9.06 4.34 1.18
CA PHE A 177 -9.44 5.32 0.18
C PHE A 177 -9.96 4.64 -1.08
N HIS A 178 -9.22 3.70 -1.64
CA HIS A 178 -9.62 2.99 -2.85
C HIS A 178 -10.84 2.10 -2.63
N HIS A 179 -10.96 1.46 -1.46
CA HIS A 179 -12.15 0.70 -1.09
C HIS A 179 -13.41 1.58 -1.08
N HIS A 180 -13.31 2.77 -0.50
CA HIS A 180 -14.41 3.74 -0.48
C HIS A 180 -14.79 4.19 -1.90
N LEU A 181 -13.83 4.56 -2.74
CA LEU A 181 -14.07 4.99 -4.13
C LEU A 181 -14.68 3.88 -4.99
N ALA A 182 -14.27 2.63 -4.79
CA ALA A 182 -14.82 1.49 -5.50
C ALA A 182 -16.28 1.18 -5.10
N GLY A 183 -16.71 1.65 -3.92
CA GLY A 183 -18.03 1.31 -3.37
C GLY A 183 -18.19 -0.17 -3.05
N GLU A 184 -17.08 -0.89 -2.88
CA GLU A 184 -17.08 -2.32 -2.62
C GLU A 184 -17.50 -2.63 -1.18
N GLN A 185 -18.29 -3.70 -0.99
CA GLN A 185 -18.78 -4.10 0.34
C GLN A 185 -17.96 -5.24 0.96
N ALA A 186 -17.22 -5.99 0.14
CA ALA A 186 -16.43 -7.13 0.58
C ALA A 186 -15.03 -6.71 1.02
N PHE A 187 -14.55 -7.26 2.15
CA PHE A 187 -13.29 -6.87 2.78
C PHE A 187 -12.13 -7.85 2.52
N PHE A 188 -12.37 -9.16 2.47
CA PHE A 188 -11.37 -10.22 2.28
C PHE A 188 -10.22 -10.20 3.31
N PRO A 189 -10.51 -10.16 4.62
CA PRO A 189 -9.49 -10.02 5.66
C PRO A 189 -8.47 -11.16 5.65
N GLU A 190 -8.89 -12.38 5.30
CA GLU A 190 -8.05 -13.59 5.22
C GLU A 190 -6.99 -13.55 4.10
N LEU A 191 -7.24 -12.74 3.06
CA LEU A 191 -6.31 -12.53 1.95
C LEU A 191 -5.59 -11.18 2.04
N THR A 192 -5.98 -10.31 2.96
CA THR A 192 -5.35 -9.00 3.15
C THR A 192 -3.99 -9.17 3.82
N GLY A 193 -2.93 -8.75 3.14
CA GLY A 193 -1.57 -8.77 3.66
C GLY A 193 -1.13 -7.41 4.21
N LEU A 194 -1.69 -6.33 3.71
CA LEU A 194 -1.34 -4.96 4.08
C LEU A 194 -2.58 -4.07 4.02
N VAL A 195 -2.67 -3.09 4.91
CA VAL A 195 -3.74 -2.08 4.90
C VAL A 195 -3.11 -0.69 4.76
N HIS A 196 -3.49 0.05 3.71
CA HIS A 196 -3.18 1.47 3.58
C HIS A 196 -4.31 2.31 4.17
N ILE A 197 -3.96 3.34 4.94
CA ILE A 197 -4.91 4.26 5.55
C ILE A 197 -4.56 5.70 5.22
N SER A 198 -5.58 6.44 4.84
CA SER A 198 -5.58 7.89 4.70
C SER A 198 -6.99 8.42 4.90
N GLY A 199 -7.16 9.69 5.21
CA GLY A 199 -8.45 10.34 5.36
C GLY A 199 -8.79 11.22 4.16
N VAL A 200 -10.08 11.50 3.98
CA VAL A 200 -10.60 12.58 3.13
C VAL A 200 -11.60 13.36 3.95
N GLU A 201 -11.47 14.70 3.99
CA GLU A 201 -12.28 15.55 4.89
C GLU A 201 -13.31 16.41 4.14
N ASP A 202 -13.23 16.49 2.80
CA ASP A 202 -14.20 17.26 2.01
C ASP A 202 -15.49 16.47 1.77
N ALA A 203 -16.44 16.59 2.69
CA ALA A 203 -17.74 15.94 2.59
C ALA A 203 -18.62 16.44 1.42
N GLN A 204 -18.24 17.53 0.75
CA GLN A 204 -18.96 18.08 -0.40
C GLN A 204 -18.33 17.68 -1.74
N ALA A 205 -17.11 17.09 -1.73
CA ALA A 205 -16.47 16.66 -2.95
C ALA A 205 -17.27 15.51 -3.61
N PRO A 206 -17.69 15.66 -4.88
CA PRO A 206 -18.30 14.54 -5.60
C PRO A 206 -17.30 13.36 -5.68
N LEU A 207 -17.76 12.13 -5.42
CA LEU A 207 -16.91 10.94 -5.40
C LEU A 207 -16.04 10.81 -6.67
N ALA A 208 -16.59 11.12 -7.82
CA ALA A 208 -15.88 11.08 -9.10
C ALA A 208 -14.74 12.11 -9.25
N THR A 209 -14.66 13.10 -8.36
CA THR A 209 -13.60 14.15 -8.37
C THR A 209 -12.53 13.94 -7.32
N ILE A 210 -12.75 13.03 -6.37
CA ILE A 210 -11.77 12.70 -5.34
C ILE A 210 -10.57 12.00 -5.98
N ARG A 211 -9.35 12.45 -5.62
CA ARG A 211 -8.06 11.96 -6.14
C ARG A 211 -7.05 11.88 -4.99
N ASP A 212 -5.88 11.32 -5.26
CA ASP A 212 -4.81 11.14 -4.25
C ASP A 212 -4.45 12.43 -3.52
N GLY A 213 -4.49 13.58 -4.20
CA GLY A 213 -4.24 14.88 -3.55
C GLY A 213 -5.22 15.27 -2.43
N HIS A 214 -6.34 14.57 -2.26
CA HIS A 214 -7.27 14.75 -1.14
C HIS A 214 -6.95 13.86 0.06
N ARG A 215 -5.99 12.94 -0.07
CA ARG A 215 -5.63 11.97 0.97
C ARG A 215 -4.80 12.63 2.05
N VAL A 216 -5.43 12.94 3.18
CA VAL A 216 -4.82 13.51 4.40
C VAL A 216 -4.64 12.44 5.49
N LEU A 217 -4.17 12.82 6.68
CA LEU A 217 -4.18 11.94 7.85
C LEU A 217 -5.63 11.71 8.33
N VAL A 218 -5.90 10.54 8.88
CA VAL A 218 -7.25 10.19 9.36
C VAL A 218 -7.59 11.01 10.60
N GLY A 219 -8.71 11.73 10.58
CA GLY A 219 -9.21 12.55 11.67
C GLY A 219 -10.72 12.44 11.85
N GLU A 220 -11.29 13.29 12.71
CA GLU A 220 -12.73 13.28 13.02
C GLU A 220 -13.62 13.61 11.82
N ALA A 221 -13.10 14.38 10.86
CA ALA A 221 -13.83 14.77 9.66
C ALA A 221 -13.72 13.75 8.51
N ASP A 222 -13.09 12.59 8.74
CA ASP A 222 -12.90 11.56 7.73
C ASP A 222 -14.22 11.02 7.18
N ILE A 223 -14.41 11.14 5.87
CA ILE A 223 -15.60 10.66 5.15
C ILE A 223 -15.45 9.24 4.58
N LEU A 224 -14.24 8.67 4.60
CA LEU A 224 -13.98 7.33 4.06
C LEU A 224 -14.50 6.24 4.99
N GLY A 225 -14.71 6.56 6.27
CA GLY A 225 -15.14 5.61 7.30
C GLY A 225 -14.03 4.65 7.71
N ASN A 226 -12.79 5.14 7.84
CA ASN A 226 -11.62 4.36 8.22
C ASN A 226 -11.87 3.48 9.45
N ALA A 227 -12.45 4.04 10.52
CA ALA A 227 -12.72 3.29 11.75
C ALA A 227 -13.58 2.03 11.50
N ARG A 228 -14.66 2.17 10.71
CA ARG A 228 -15.56 1.05 10.34
C ARG A 228 -14.85 0.03 9.45
N GLN A 229 -14.04 0.48 8.50
CA GLN A 229 -13.29 -0.42 7.62
C GLN A 229 -12.26 -1.24 8.39
N ILE A 230 -11.53 -0.60 9.31
CA ILE A 230 -10.56 -1.26 10.19
C ILE A 230 -11.28 -2.26 11.11
N GLU A 231 -12.39 -1.88 11.73
CA GLU A 231 -13.20 -2.78 12.57
C GLU A 231 -13.62 -4.04 11.79
N ALA A 232 -14.12 -3.89 10.55
CA ALA A 232 -14.52 -5.02 9.72
C ALA A 232 -13.36 -5.96 9.38
N LEU A 233 -12.17 -5.42 9.09
CA LEU A 233 -10.96 -6.22 8.85
C LEU A 233 -10.52 -6.99 10.09
N LEU A 234 -10.47 -6.30 11.26
CA LEU A 234 -10.07 -6.93 12.53
C LEU A 234 -11.08 -8.02 12.95
N ALA A 235 -12.38 -7.75 12.82
CA ALA A 235 -13.44 -8.74 13.10
C ALA A 235 -13.33 -9.96 12.20
N GLY A 236 -12.84 -9.78 10.96
CA GLY A 236 -12.56 -10.85 10.01
C GLY A 236 -11.21 -11.55 10.22
N GLY A 237 -10.45 -11.19 11.25
CA GLY A 237 -9.20 -11.86 11.62
C GLY A 237 -7.92 -11.24 11.06
N TYR A 238 -7.98 -10.04 10.48
CA TYR A 238 -6.75 -9.33 10.09
C TYR A 238 -5.95 -8.92 11.33
N GLU A 239 -4.65 -9.22 11.33
CA GLU A 239 -3.73 -8.89 12.44
C GLU A 239 -2.47 -8.14 11.98
N GLY A 240 -2.43 -7.71 10.72
CA GLY A 240 -1.30 -7.02 10.11
C GLY A 240 -1.19 -5.54 10.50
N TYR A 241 -0.46 -4.80 9.71
CA TYR A 241 -0.19 -3.39 9.93
C TYR A 241 -1.20 -2.49 9.19
N LEU A 242 -1.49 -1.35 9.81
CA LEU A 242 -2.22 -0.22 9.24
C LEU A 242 -1.19 0.84 8.86
N SER A 243 -0.87 0.95 7.59
CA SER A 243 0.19 1.82 7.09
C SER A 243 -0.37 3.15 6.61
N PHE A 244 0.09 4.25 7.19
CA PHE A 244 -0.32 5.59 6.78
C PHE A 244 0.24 5.92 5.41
N GLU A 245 -0.65 6.26 4.46
CA GLU A 245 -0.29 6.63 3.08
C GLU A 245 -1.05 7.87 2.59
N PRO A 246 -0.87 9.05 3.21
CA PRO A 246 -1.46 10.30 2.75
C PRO A 246 -0.65 10.87 1.58
N PHE A 247 -1.33 11.38 0.54
CA PHE A 247 -0.70 11.99 -0.63
C PHE A 247 -0.87 13.51 -0.70
N ALA A 248 -1.70 14.10 0.17
CA ALA A 248 -1.94 15.55 0.13
C ALA A 248 -0.66 16.32 0.45
N GLU A 249 -0.35 17.33 -0.37
CA GLU A 249 0.80 18.20 -0.16
C GLU A 249 0.74 18.91 1.20
N SER A 250 -0.46 19.25 1.67
CA SER A 250 -0.68 19.81 3.00
C SER A 250 -0.15 18.94 4.14
N VAL A 251 -0.12 17.60 3.97
CA VAL A 251 0.50 16.69 4.94
C VAL A 251 2.03 16.73 4.82
N HIS A 252 2.55 16.76 3.60
CA HIS A 252 4.00 16.80 3.33
C HIS A 252 4.66 18.10 3.78
N GLU A 253 3.87 19.16 4.00
CA GLU A 253 4.30 20.48 4.44
C GLU A 253 4.07 20.75 5.93
N LEU A 254 3.55 19.78 6.68
CA LEU A 254 3.34 19.94 8.12
C LEU A 254 4.65 20.24 8.84
N ALA A 255 4.64 21.27 9.68
CA ALA A 255 5.81 21.63 10.49
C ALA A 255 6.17 20.56 11.54
N ASP A 256 5.16 19.83 12.05
CA ASP A 256 5.35 18.71 12.99
C ASP A 256 4.50 17.51 12.55
N ILE A 257 5.03 16.75 11.59
CA ILE A 257 4.40 15.53 11.09
C ILE A 257 4.27 14.46 12.20
N ARG A 258 5.19 14.42 13.16
CA ARG A 258 5.13 13.48 14.28
C ARG A 258 3.91 13.73 15.16
N GLN A 259 3.66 14.99 15.51
CA GLN A 259 2.49 15.35 16.32
C GLN A 259 1.20 15.00 15.59
N ALA A 260 1.11 15.32 14.29
CA ALA A 260 -0.07 15.04 13.46
C ALA A 260 -0.34 13.53 13.32
N LEU A 261 0.68 12.72 13.03
CA LEU A 261 0.57 11.26 12.99
C LEU A 261 0.15 10.69 14.35
N GLY A 262 0.75 11.17 15.45
CA GLY A 262 0.39 10.75 16.81
C GLY A 262 -1.07 11.04 17.15
N ALA A 263 -1.59 12.17 16.72
CA ALA A 263 -3.02 12.52 16.89
C ALA A 263 -3.92 11.58 16.07
N SER A 264 -3.57 11.32 14.80
CA SER A 264 -4.32 10.40 13.93
C SER A 264 -4.32 8.96 14.47
N MET A 265 -3.17 8.45 14.92
CA MET A 265 -3.07 7.13 15.58
C MET A 265 -3.96 7.04 16.82
N SER A 266 -3.95 8.10 17.67
CA SER A 266 -4.77 8.16 18.87
C SER A 266 -6.25 8.18 18.55
N HIS A 267 -6.66 8.93 17.53
CA HIS A 267 -8.03 8.97 17.03
C HIS A 267 -8.51 7.57 16.59
N LEU A 268 -7.75 6.89 15.74
CA LEU A 268 -8.06 5.54 15.26
C LEU A 268 -8.11 4.51 16.41
N GLN A 269 -7.15 4.57 17.34
CA GLN A 269 -7.13 3.66 18.48
C GLN A 269 -8.36 3.85 19.39
N SER A 270 -8.79 5.10 19.60
CA SER A 270 -9.98 5.44 20.42
C SER A 270 -11.28 5.01 19.73
N SER A 271 -11.33 5.06 18.40
CA SER A 271 -12.50 4.65 17.62
C SER A 271 -12.75 3.14 17.65
N GLN A 272 -11.78 2.33 18.12
CA GLN A 272 -11.89 0.87 18.25
C GLN A 272 -12.17 0.43 19.70
N ALA A 273 -12.33 1.36 20.65
CA ALA A 273 -12.58 1.09 22.06
C ALA A 273 -14.08 0.96 22.34
#